data_9c98761e37d6cb5c4c95df9d94bc9992
#
_entry.id   9c98761e37d6cb5c4c95df9d94bc9992
#
_cell.length_a   1.000
_cell.length_b   1.000
_cell.length_c   1.000
_cell.angle_alpha   90.00
_cell.angle_beta   90.00
_cell.angle_gamma   90.00
#
_symmetry.space_group_name_H-M   'P 1'
#
loop_
_entity.id
_entity.type
_entity.pdbx_description
1 polymer ?
#
loop_
_entity_poly.entity_id
_entity_poly.type
_entity_poly.pdbx_seq_one_letter_code
_entity_poly.pdbx_strand_id
1 'polypeptide(L)'
;MPFYHPAENEIGSPDRGTFSLEDVPRAIVAGGAAIVTKGIELAVHSHRRAQLLLTVRGIITCEADKGVWIVPPRCAVWIPGNLPHSMTASGEVEVYWLFVEPDAASALPRQCCTLSISPLLEHLLLHVTQMPVLYDVDGTDGRIATVLLDQLSLAPVDKLNFPMPADTKLRKIAAALMADPSDRATMDEWSQRTSIAPRTLARILQRETGMSFGRWRQQLHILFALRRLTQGASVRAVAVELGYEDASAFVTMFRKAMGKPPARYLAGRQIDS
;
A
#
# COMPACT_ATOMS: atom_id res chain seq x y z
N MET A 1 -18.69 12.23 -15.57
CA MET A 1 -17.37 11.75 -16.00
C MET A 1 -17.43 10.24 -16.12
N PRO A 2 -17.07 9.62 -17.24
CA PRO A 2 -17.15 8.18 -17.39
C PRO A 2 -16.15 7.50 -16.46
N PHE A 3 -16.62 6.47 -15.78
CA PHE A 3 -15.86 5.65 -14.87
C PHE A 3 -14.79 4.88 -15.64
N TYR A 4 -13.52 5.10 -15.30
CA TYR A 4 -12.43 4.27 -15.79
C TYR A 4 -12.40 2.96 -14.99
N HIS A 5 -12.58 1.84 -15.67
CA HIS A 5 -12.49 0.50 -15.11
C HIS A 5 -11.08 -0.04 -15.43
N PRO A 6 -10.15 -0.14 -14.46
CA PRO A 6 -8.78 -0.59 -14.73
C PRO A 6 -8.65 -2.10 -15.01
N ALA A 7 -9.78 -2.83 -15.08
CA ALA A 7 -9.80 -4.27 -15.34
C ALA A 7 -9.56 -4.66 -16.81
N GLU A 8 -9.57 -3.69 -17.71
CA GLU A 8 -9.18 -3.92 -19.10
C GLU A 8 -7.94 -3.06 -19.34
N ASN A 9 -6.86 -3.63 -19.85
CA ASN A 9 -5.57 -3.02 -20.16
C ASN A 9 -5.65 -1.82 -21.13
N GLU A 10 -6.72 -1.05 -21.10
CA GLU A 10 -7.03 0.03 -22.03
C GLU A 10 -7.07 1.37 -21.29
N ILE A 11 -6.16 2.27 -21.67
CA ILE A 11 -6.20 3.67 -21.25
C ILE A 11 -7.11 4.42 -22.23
N GLY A 12 -8.39 4.54 -21.87
CA GLY A 12 -9.37 5.29 -22.69
C GLY A 12 -9.66 6.67 -22.11
N SER A 13 -9.29 7.72 -22.84
CA SER A 13 -9.94 9.04 -22.78
C SER A 13 -10.61 9.30 -24.14
N PRO A 14 -11.77 9.96 -24.23
CA PRO A 14 -12.51 10.12 -25.49
C PRO A 14 -11.73 10.76 -26.66
N ASP A 15 -10.60 11.41 -26.37
CA ASP A 15 -9.73 12.06 -27.36
C ASP A 15 -8.34 11.41 -27.50
N ARG A 16 -8.07 10.28 -26.84
CA ARG A 16 -6.78 9.59 -26.90
C ARG A 16 -7.04 8.18 -27.38
N GLY A 17 -6.48 7.82 -28.53
CA GLY A 17 -6.62 6.48 -29.12
C GLY A 17 -6.42 5.38 -28.08
N THR A 18 -7.14 4.28 -28.22
CA THR A 18 -7.07 3.11 -27.32
C THR A 18 -5.72 2.46 -27.49
N PHE A 19 -4.79 2.73 -26.56
CA PHE A 19 -3.51 2.03 -26.49
C PHE A 19 -3.60 0.99 -25.39
N SER A 20 -3.14 -0.23 -25.66
CA SER A 20 -2.80 -1.15 -24.57
C SER A 20 -1.68 -0.53 -23.74
N LEU A 21 -1.81 -0.57 -22.41
CA LEU A 21 -0.77 -0.10 -21.50
C LEU A 21 0.61 -0.68 -21.85
N GLU A 22 0.63 -1.93 -22.28
CA GLU A 22 1.85 -2.68 -22.59
C GLU A 22 2.55 -2.20 -23.88
N ASP A 23 1.81 -1.54 -24.78
CA ASP A 23 2.31 -1.14 -26.11
C ASP A 23 2.77 0.32 -26.17
N VAL A 24 2.60 1.09 -25.11
CA VAL A 24 3.01 2.50 -25.07
C VAL A 24 4.55 2.59 -25.06
N PRO A 25 5.21 3.16 -26.09
CA PRO A 25 6.66 3.21 -26.20
C PRO A 25 7.24 4.36 -25.35
N ARG A 26 6.93 4.37 -24.06
CA ARG A 26 7.39 5.39 -23.10
C ARG A 26 7.84 4.71 -21.81
N ALA A 27 8.87 5.29 -21.16
CA ALA A 27 9.41 4.81 -19.91
C ALA A 27 8.36 4.77 -18.79
N ILE A 28 7.44 5.73 -18.80
CA ILE A 28 6.36 5.83 -17.82
C ILE A 28 5.00 6.08 -18.51
N VAL A 29 3.94 5.59 -17.86
CA VAL A 29 2.54 5.95 -18.15
C VAL A 29 1.86 6.22 -16.82
N ALA A 30 1.19 7.36 -16.69
CA ALA A 30 0.58 7.77 -15.43
C ALA A 30 -0.88 8.17 -15.61
N GLY A 31 -1.64 8.07 -14.52
CA GLY A 31 -3.01 8.53 -14.44
C GLY A 31 -3.47 8.67 -13.01
N GLY A 32 -4.68 9.17 -12.83
CA GLY A 32 -5.25 9.35 -11.50
C GLY A 32 -6.77 9.36 -11.55
N ALA A 33 -7.38 9.07 -10.41
CA ALA A 33 -8.82 9.14 -10.20
C ALA A 33 -9.16 9.61 -8.80
N ALA A 34 -10.19 10.46 -8.72
CA ALA A 34 -10.87 10.79 -7.47
C ALA A 34 -12.27 10.18 -7.53
N ILE A 35 -12.56 9.26 -6.66
CA ILE A 35 -13.80 8.46 -6.68
C ILE A 35 -14.39 8.35 -5.27
N VAL A 36 -15.72 8.35 -5.22
CA VAL A 36 -16.48 7.95 -4.03
C VAL A 36 -17.12 6.60 -4.33
N THR A 37 -16.75 5.58 -3.57
CA THR A 37 -17.18 4.21 -3.82
C THR A 37 -17.65 3.51 -2.56
N LYS A 38 -18.63 2.60 -2.70
CA LYS A 38 -19.02 1.67 -1.64
C LYS A 38 -18.00 0.51 -1.46
N GLY A 39 -17.16 0.33 -2.45
CA GLY A 39 -16.08 -0.65 -2.52
C GLY A 39 -15.70 -0.87 -3.98
N ILE A 40 -14.41 -0.72 -4.28
CA ILE A 40 -13.81 -1.18 -5.52
C ILE A 40 -12.95 -2.37 -5.16
N GLU A 41 -13.10 -3.44 -5.91
CA GLU A 41 -12.25 -4.62 -5.83
C GLU A 41 -11.71 -4.89 -7.22
N LEU A 42 -10.40 -4.83 -7.35
CA LEU A 42 -9.68 -5.33 -8.51
C LEU A 42 -9.22 -6.74 -8.20
N ALA A 43 -9.73 -7.70 -8.93
CA ALA A 43 -9.35 -9.11 -8.83
C ALA A 43 -7.84 -9.28 -9.05
N VAL A 44 -7.31 -10.43 -8.68
CA VAL A 44 -5.89 -10.75 -8.91
C VAL A 44 -5.57 -10.67 -10.39
N HIS A 45 -4.59 -9.82 -10.72
CA HIS A 45 -4.07 -9.62 -12.07
C HIS A 45 -2.56 -9.35 -12.04
N SER A 46 -1.94 -9.29 -13.17
CA SER A 46 -0.54 -8.91 -13.33
C SER A 46 -0.33 -8.22 -14.68
N HIS A 47 0.69 -7.40 -14.78
CA HIS A 47 1.10 -6.72 -16.00
C HIS A 47 2.63 -6.65 -16.07
N ARG A 48 3.19 -6.53 -17.26
CA ARG A 48 4.65 -6.51 -17.50
C ARG A 48 5.33 -5.32 -16.86
N ARG A 49 4.70 -4.15 -16.91
CA ARG A 49 5.20 -2.93 -16.30
C ARG A 49 5.14 -3.01 -14.79
N ALA A 50 6.11 -2.43 -14.11
CA ALA A 50 6.01 -2.19 -12.68
C ALA A 50 4.97 -1.09 -12.41
N GLN A 51 4.36 -1.11 -11.22
CA GLN A 51 3.32 -0.15 -10.83
C GLN A 51 3.65 0.53 -9.51
N LEU A 52 3.45 1.84 -9.46
CA LEU A 52 3.36 2.62 -8.25
C LEU A 52 1.92 3.08 -8.04
N LEU A 53 1.40 2.94 -6.83
CA LEU A 53 0.10 3.48 -6.43
C LEU A 53 0.30 4.47 -5.29
N LEU A 54 0.06 5.74 -5.55
CA LEU A 54 0.05 6.82 -4.56
C LEU A 54 -1.39 7.10 -4.12
N THR A 55 -1.67 7.03 -2.83
CA THR A 55 -2.93 7.47 -2.25
C THR A 55 -2.75 8.88 -1.68
N VAL A 56 -3.55 9.82 -2.17
CA VAL A 56 -3.60 11.20 -1.66
C VAL A 56 -4.70 11.34 -0.62
N ARG A 57 -5.87 10.76 -0.88
CA ARG A 57 -7.00 10.73 0.03
C ARG A 57 -7.57 9.32 0.11
N GLY A 58 -8.08 8.96 1.30
CA GLY A 58 -8.62 7.62 1.53
C GLY A 58 -7.54 6.57 1.75
N ILE A 59 -7.86 5.32 1.48
CA ILE A 59 -6.98 4.18 1.69
C ILE A 59 -7.18 3.14 0.60
N ILE A 60 -6.08 2.63 0.10
CA ILE A 60 -6.03 1.44 -0.72
C ILE A 60 -5.36 0.32 0.07
N THR A 61 -5.95 -0.86 -0.01
CA THR A 61 -5.33 -2.10 0.44
C THR A 61 -4.90 -2.88 -0.80
N CYS A 62 -3.63 -3.22 -0.89
CA CYS A 62 -3.06 -4.05 -1.94
C CYS A 62 -2.61 -5.38 -1.36
N GLU A 63 -3.00 -6.48 -1.98
CA GLU A 63 -2.47 -7.82 -1.69
C GLU A 63 -1.54 -8.23 -2.82
N ALA A 64 -0.30 -8.56 -2.50
CA ALA A 64 0.68 -8.99 -3.48
C ALA A 64 1.68 -9.95 -2.84
N ASP A 65 2.23 -10.90 -3.60
CA ASP A 65 3.21 -11.88 -3.16
C ASP A 65 2.84 -12.51 -1.80
N LYS A 66 3.55 -12.13 -0.75
CA LYS A 66 3.41 -12.68 0.61
C LYS A 66 2.98 -11.61 1.61
N GLY A 67 2.24 -10.59 1.19
CA GLY A 67 1.87 -9.50 2.09
C GLY A 67 0.61 -8.76 1.71
N VAL A 68 0.13 -8.03 2.70
CA VAL A 68 -0.92 -7.03 2.56
C VAL A 68 -0.30 -5.67 2.85
N TRP A 69 -0.44 -4.74 1.91
CA TRP A 69 0.02 -3.36 2.03
C TRP A 69 -1.19 -2.46 2.18
N ILE A 70 -1.19 -1.68 3.24
CA ILE A 70 -2.13 -0.58 3.41
C ILE A 70 -1.40 0.70 3.04
N VAL A 71 -1.93 1.45 2.10
CA VAL A 71 -1.30 2.65 1.55
C VAL A 71 -1.99 3.88 2.14
N PRO A 72 -1.45 4.46 3.23
CA PRO A 72 -1.95 5.70 3.79
C PRO A 72 -1.53 6.90 2.92
N PRO A 73 -2.12 8.10 3.13
CA PRO A 73 -1.72 9.31 2.43
C PRO A 73 -0.20 9.56 2.49
N ARG A 74 0.37 10.06 1.40
CA ARG A 74 1.81 10.30 1.19
C ARG A 74 2.70 9.07 1.29
N CYS A 75 2.10 7.88 1.13
CA CYS A 75 2.82 6.67 0.83
C CYS A 75 2.37 6.13 -0.51
N ALA A 76 3.24 5.43 -1.15
CA ALA A 76 2.88 4.67 -2.32
C ALA A 76 3.29 3.21 -2.14
N VAL A 77 2.51 2.30 -2.69
CA VAL A 77 2.96 0.92 -2.85
C VAL A 77 3.64 0.78 -4.21
N TRP A 78 4.82 0.19 -4.18
CA TRP A 78 5.56 -0.23 -5.37
C TRP A 78 5.35 -1.71 -5.60
N ILE A 79 4.92 -2.07 -6.81
CA ILE A 79 4.64 -3.44 -7.25
C ILE A 79 5.53 -3.71 -8.47
N PRO A 80 6.54 -4.60 -8.36
CA PRO A 80 7.35 -5.00 -9.52
C PRO A 80 6.52 -5.60 -10.65
N GLY A 81 6.98 -5.45 -11.88
CA GLY A 81 6.33 -6.04 -13.04
C GLY A 81 6.18 -7.56 -12.92
N ASN A 82 5.13 -8.10 -13.54
CA ASN A 82 4.76 -9.53 -13.52
C ASN A 82 4.39 -10.10 -12.15
N LEU A 83 4.28 -9.28 -11.10
CA LEU A 83 3.88 -9.76 -9.79
C LEU A 83 2.34 -9.78 -9.70
N PRO A 84 1.71 -10.95 -9.47
CA PRO A 84 0.26 -11.02 -9.25
C PRO A 84 -0.15 -10.21 -8.01
N HIS A 85 -1.17 -9.36 -8.17
CA HIS A 85 -1.67 -8.52 -7.10
C HIS A 85 -3.16 -8.22 -7.26
N SER A 86 -3.82 -7.89 -6.15
CA SER A 86 -5.18 -7.41 -6.08
C SER A 86 -5.27 -6.13 -5.28
N MET A 87 -6.33 -5.36 -5.46
CA MET A 87 -6.52 -4.11 -4.75
C MET A 87 -7.96 -3.94 -4.30
N THR A 88 -8.14 -3.35 -3.12
CA THR A 88 -9.45 -2.93 -2.62
C THR A 88 -9.38 -1.49 -2.15
N ALA A 89 -10.46 -0.74 -2.41
CA ALA A 89 -10.63 0.63 -1.92
C ALA A 89 -12.09 0.86 -1.54
N SER A 90 -12.33 1.70 -0.52
CA SER A 90 -13.69 2.06 -0.10
C SER A 90 -13.74 3.48 0.47
N GLY A 91 -14.89 4.15 0.31
CA GLY A 91 -15.10 5.52 0.72
C GLY A 91 -14.67 6.53 -0.34
N GLU A 92 -14.25 7.72 0.09
CA GLU A 92 -13.70 8.75 -0.78
C GLU A 92 -12.21 8.47 -0.96
N VAL A 93 -11.80 8.17 -2.19
CA VAL A 93 -10.42 7.79 -2.52
C VAL A 93 -9.93 8.66 -3.66
N GLU A 94 -8.76 9.25 -3.46
CA GLU A 94 -7.99 9.93 -4.50
C GLU A 94 -6.67 9.19 -4.66
N VAL A 95 -6.48 8.60 -5.84
CA VAL A 95 -5.35 7.72 -6.15
C VAL A 95 -4.72 8.12 -7.46
N TYR A 96 -3.41 8.05 -7.50
CA TYR A 96 -2.60 8.21 -8.69
C TYR A 96 -1.78 6.96 -8.91
N TRP A 97 -1.67 6.54 -10.17
CA TRP A 97 -0.87 5.39 -10.55
C TRP A 97 0.19 5.78 -11.57
N LEU A 98 1.31 5.11 -11.49
CA LEU A 98 2.41 5.21 -12.43
C LEU A 98 2.81 3.80 -12.84
N PHE A 99 2.79 3.53 -14.13
CA PHE A 99 3.34 2.32 -14.71
C PHE A 99 4.73 2.62 -15.26
N VAL A 100 5.70 1.78 -14.93
CA VAL A 100 7.11 1.96 -15.29
C VAL A 100 7.56 0.79 -16.15
N GLU A 101 8.15 1.08 -17.30
CA GLU A 101 8.73 0.08 -18.19
C GLU A 101 9.84 -0.71 -17.47
N PRO A 102 9.96 -2.04 -17.65
CA PRO A 102 10.97 -2.86 -16.96
C PRO A 102 12.39 -2.32 -17.05
N ASP A 103 12.82 -1.86 -18.23
CA ASP A 103 14.16 -1.32 -18.44
C ASP A 103 14.39 -0.02 -17.64
N ALA A 104 13.37 0.82 -17.52
CA ALA A 104 13.40 2.04 -16.72
C ALA A 104 13.27 1.77 -15.20
N ALA A 105 12.81 0.60 -14.81
CA ALA A 105 12.63 0.19 -13.42
C ALA A 105 13.86 -0.51 -12.81
N SER A 106 14.97 -0.62 -13.53
CA SER A 106 16.15 -1.40 -13.12
C SER A 106 16.78 -0.96 -11.79
N ALA A 107 16.70 0.34 -11.46
CA ALA A 107 17.19 0.93 -10.21
C ALA A 107 16.16 0.88 -9.06
N LEU A 108 14.92 0.45 -9.32
CA LEU A 108 13.83 0.45 -8.37
C LEU A 108 13.76 -0.88 -7.59
N PRO A 109 13.03 -0.95 -6.46
CA PRO A 109 12.98 -2.17 -5.64
C PRO A 109 12.46 -3.37 -6.44
N ARG A 110 13.11 -4.52 -6.24
CA ARG A 110 12.71 -5.80 -6.88
C ARG A 110 11.62 -6.56 -6.14
N GLN A 111 11.16 -6.03 -5.02
CA GLN A 111 10.10 -6.62 -4.20
C GLN A 111 9.00 -5.59 -3.96
N CYS A 112 7.78 -6.07 -3.75
CA CYS A 112 6.67 -5.21 -3.34
C CYS A 112 7.02 -4.53 -2.01
N CYS A 113 6.87 -3.21 -1.96
CA CYS A 113 7.20 -2.42 -0.78
C CYS A 113 6.39 -1.12 -0.74
N THR A 114 6.35 -0.49 0.43
CA THR A 114 5.82 0.87 0.58
C THR A 114 6.96 1.87 0.46
N LEU A 115 6.77 2.91 -0.32
CA LEU A 115 7.71 4.03 -0.47
C LEU A 115 7.16 5.27 0.24
N SER A 116 8.03 5.96 0.98
CA SER A 116 7.75 7.30 1.51
C SER A 116 7.88 8.33 0.41
N ILE A 117 6.83 9.10 0.16
CA ILE A 117 6.79 10.09 -0.91
C ILE A 117 7.15 11.47 -0.35
N SER A 118 8.24 12.05 -0.86
CA SER A 118 8.64 13.43 -0.53
C SER A 118 7.72 14.43 -1.25
N PRO A 119 7.59 15.68 -0.76
CA PRO A 119 6.80 16.71 -1.46
C PRO A 119 7.21 16.90 -2.91
N LEU A 120 8.50 16.88 -3.23
CA LEU A 120 8.97 16.96 -4.61
C LEU A 120 8.46 15.79 -5.45
N LEU A 121 8.64 14.56 -4.94
CA LEU A 121 8.21 13.36 -5.66
C LEU A 121 6.69 13.32 -5.84
N GLU A 122 5.91 13.78 -4.86
CA GLU A 122 4.47 13.91 -4.95
C GLU A 122 4.05 14.86 -6.09
N HIS A 123 4.65 16.07 -6.15
CA HIS A 123 4.35 17.02 -7.22
C HIS A 123 4.76 16.50 -8.60
N LEU A 124 5.88 15.79 -8.70
CA LEU A 124 6.28 15.14 -9.95
C LEU A 124 5.27 14.06 -10.36
N LEU A 125 4.83 13.21 -9.41
CA LEU A 125 3.80 12.18 -9.67
C LEU A 125 2.49 12.80 -10.14
N LEU A 126 2.03 13.88 -9.50
CA LEU A 126 0.82 14.60 -9.92
C LEU A 126 1.00 15.24 -11.31
N HIS A 127 2.15 15.83 -11.57
CA HIS A 127 2.43 16.47 -12.85
C HIS A 127 2.41 15.48 -14.02
N VAL A 128 3.07 14.32 -13.88
CA VAL A 128 3.13 13.33 -14.97
C VAL A 128 1.77 12.74 -15.34
N THR A 129 0.77 12.80 -14.44
CA THR A 129 -0.60 12.37 -14.76
C THR A 129 -1.31 13.31 -15.75
N GLN A 130 -0.80 14.53 -15.91
CA GLN A 130 -1.32 15.53 -16.86
C GLN A 130 -0.57 15.53 -18.19
N MET A 131 0.54 14.81 -18.28
CA MET A 131 1.33 14.73 -19.52
C MET A 131 0.60 13.91 -20.59
N PRO A 132 0.84 14.20 -21.88
CA PRO A 132 0.38 13.32 -22.95
C PRO A 132 0.95 11.90 -22.78
N VAL A 133 0.16 10.87 -23.08
CA VAL A 133 0.62 9.47 -23.02
C VAL A 133 1.86 9.27 -23.91
N LEU A 134 1.87 9.88 -25.09
CA LEU A 134 2.99 9.86 -26.05
C LEU A 134 3.83 11.15 -25.94
N TYR A 135 4.26 11.51 -24.73
CA TYR A 135 5.10 12.68 -24.49
C TYR A 135 6.41 12.62 -25.31
N ASP A 136 6.96 13.80 -25.61
CA ASP A 136 8.26 13.92 -26.28
C ASP A 136 9.39 13.48 -25.33
N VAL A 137 10.11 12.41 -25.70
CA VAL A 137 11.17 11.82 -24.87
C VAL A 137 12.40 12.73 -24.75
N ASP A 138 12.69 13.52 -25.78
CA ASP A 138 13.82 14.46 -25.82
C ASP A 138 13.42 15.84 -25.31
N GLY A 139 12.12 16.05 -25.10
CA GLY A 139 11.52 17.30 -24.64
C GLY A 139 11.55 17.49 -23.13
N THR A 140 10.78 18.47 -22.68
CA THR A 140 10.63 18.79 -21.24
C THR A 140 10.00 17.62 -20.48
N ASP A 141 8.98 16.99 -21.02
CA ASP A 141 8.25 15.89 -20.37
C ASP A 141 9.14 14.66 -20.18
N GLY A 142 10.01 14.36 -21.18
CA GLY A 142 10.99 13.28 -21.04
C GLY A 142 12.01 13.53 -19.92
N ARG A 143 12.47 14.78 -19.77
CA ARG A 143 13.35 15.15 -18.66
C ARG A 143 12.64 15.04 -17.30
N ILE A 144 11.36 15.45 -17.22
CA ILE A 144 10.54 15.30 -16.01
C ILE A 144 10.38 13.82 -15.66
N ALA A 145 10.08 12.97 -16.64
CA ALA A 145 9.98 11.53 -16.45
C ALA A 145 11.28 10.92 -15.89
N THR A 146 12.44 11.37 -16.39
CA THR A 146 13.75 10.94 -15.91
C THR A 146 13.98 11.38 -14.46
N VAL A 147 13.73 12.64 -14.13
CA VAL A 147 13.85 13.14 -12.75
C VAL A 147 12.91 12.42 -11.79
N LEU A 148 11.69 12.11 -12.22
CA LEU A 148 10.74 11.31 -11.43
C LEU A 148 11.32 9.94 -11.09
N LEU A 149 11.87 9.22 -12.06
CA LEU A 149 12.47 7.88 -11.85
C LEU A 149 13.68 7.96 -10.93
N ASP A 150 14.54 8.97 -11.08
CA ASP A 150 15.66 9.21 -10.17
C ASP A 150 15.17 9.43 -8.73
N GLN A 151 14.15 10.28 -8.53
CA GLN A 151 13.58 10.53 -7.20
C GLN A 151 12.90 9.30 -6.61
N LEU A 152 12.26 8.47 -7.43
CA LEU A 152 11.69 7.19 -6.98
C LEU A 152 12.76 6.22 -6.50
N SER A 153 13.90 6.15 -7.18
CA SER A 153 15.02 5.28 -6.78
C SER A 153 15.64 5.66 -5.43
N LEU A 154 15.52 6.92 -5.05
CA LEU A 154 16.01 7.47 -3.78
C LEU A 154 14.95 7.43 -2.66
N ALA A 155 13.69 7.08 -2.99
CA ALA A 155 12.60 7.09 -2.01
C ALA A 155 12.82 6.05 -0.90
N PRO A 156 12.72 6.44 0.38
CA PRO A 156 12.88 5.51 1.49
C PRO A 156 11.81 4.42 1.48
N VAL A 157 12.22 3.18 1.74
CA VAL A 157 11.31 2.05 1.90
C VAL A 157 10.76 2.04 3.32
N ASP A 158 9.44 2.14 3.45
CA ASP A 158 8.69 2.03 4.70
C ASP A 158 8.27 0.59 4.98
N LYS A 159 8.24 0.22 6.27
CA LYS A 159 7.80 -1.11 6.72
C LYS A 159 6.29 -1.13 7.00
N LEU A 160 5.48 -0.66 6.04
CA LEU A 160 4.02 -0.58 6.15
C LEU A 160 3.34 -1.74 5.42
N ASN A 161 3.76 -2.96 5.73
CA ASN A 161 3.15 -4.17 5.22
C ASN A 161 2.83 -5.15 6.35
N PHE A 162 1.86 -6.00 6.14
CA PHE A 162 1.57 -7.15 7.01
C PHE A 162 2.00 -8.43 6.28
N PRO A 163 3.16 -9.02 6.65
CA PRO A 163 3.64 -10.21 5.99
C PRO A 163 2.67 -11.38 6.19
N MET A 164 2.19 -11.96 5.09
CA MET A 164 1.29 -13.11 5.11
C MET A 164 2.11 -14.40 5.06
N PRO A 165 1.96 -15.28 6.07
CA PRO A 165 2.65 -16.56 6.05
C PRO A 165 2.10 -17.47 4.95
N ALA A 166 2.94 -18.38 4.44
CA ALA A 166 2.53 -19.41 3.49
C ALA A 166 1.80 -20.57 4.19
N ASP A 167 2.15 -20.85 5.43
CA ASP A 167 1.50 -21.91 6.23
C ASP A 167 -0.01 -21.65 6.40
N THR A 168 -0.82 -22.65 6.06
CA THR A 168 -2.29 -22.53 6.03
C THR A 168 -2.91 -22.24 7.40
N LYS A 169 -2.31 -22.74 8.50
CA LYS A 169 -2.81 -22.50 9.85
C LYS A 169 -2.45 -21.10 10.32
N LEU A 170 -1.24 -20.63 10.03
CA LEU A 170 -0.87 -19.24 10.28
C LEU A 170 -1.69 -18.26 9.44
N ARG A 171 -2.07 -18.62 8.21
CA ARG A 171 -3.03 -17.83 7.40
C ARG A 171 -4.40 -17.72 8.05
N LYS A 172 -4.90 -18.80 8.68
CA LYS A 172 -6.15 -18.74 9.45
C LYS A 172 -6.03 -17.81 10.66
N ILE A 173 -4.88 -17.80 11.35
CA ILE A 173 -4.61 -16.85 12.44
C ILE A 173 -4.58 -15.42 11.89
N ALA A 174 -3.89 -15.19 10.76
CA ALA A 174 -3.87 -13.88 10.10
C ALA A 174 -5.28 -13.39 9.77
N ALA A 175 -6.09 -14.22 9.12
CA ALA A 175 -7.47 -13.89 8.75
C ALA A 175 -8.34 -13.59 9.98
N ALA A 176 -8.20 -14.36 11.05
CA ALA A 176 -8.94 -14.12 12.30
C ALA A 176 -8.54 -12.79 12.94
N LEU A 177 -7.23 -12.48 13.04
CA LEU A 177 -6.75 -11.22 13.58
C LEU A 177 -7.09 -10.02 12.67
N MET A 178 -7.18 -10.20 11.36
CA MET A 178 -7.64 -9.15 10.43
C MET A 178 -9.14 -8.89 10.58
N ALA A 179 -9.94 -9.94 10.83
CA ALA A 179 -11.38 -9.82 11.08
C ALA A 179 -11.69 -9.21 12.44
N ASP A 180 -10.93 -9.58 13.46
CA ASP A 180 -11.03 -9.02 14.81
C ASP A 180 -9.65 -8.64 15.35
N PRO A 181 -9.20 -7.40 15.09
CA PRO A 181 -7.91 -6.90 15.59
C PRO A 181 -7.85 -6.79 17.12
N SER A 182 -8.99 -6.84 17.82
CA SER A 182 -9.06 -6.77 19.27
C SER A 182 -8.77 -8.12 19.95
N ASP A 183 -8.72 -9.23 19.20
CA ASP A 183 -8.43 -10.56 19.76
C ASP A 183 -7.04 -10.58 20.43
N ARG A 184 -7.05 -10.75 21.74
CA ARG A 184 -5.88 -10.78 22.61
C ARG A 184 -5.29 -12.17 22.79
N ALA A 185 -5.82 -13.17 22.07
CA ALA A 185 -5.36 -14.55 22.21
C ALA A 185 -3.83 -14.66 22.15
N THR A 186 -3.29 -15.35 23.12
CA THR A 186 -1.86 -15.63 23.24
C THR A 186 -1.43 -16.70 22.24
N MET A 187 -0.12 -16.88 22.10
CA MET A 187 0.39 -17.97 21.26
C MET A 187 -0.06 -19.35 21.76
N ASP A 188 -0.24 -19.53 23.08
CA ASP A 188 -0.70 -20.79 23.67
C ASP A 188 -2.18 -21.03 23.31
N GLU A 189 -3.04 -20.04 23.39
CA GLU A 189 -4.44 -20.13 22.98
C GLU A 189 -4.57 -20.40 21.47
N TRP A 190 -3.77 -19.74 20.63
CA TRP A 190 -3.70 -20.04 19.20
C TRP A 190 -3.17 -21.45 18.92
N SER A 191 -2.22 -21.94 19.73
CA SER A 191 -1.75 -23.32 19.68
C SER A 191 -2.88 -24.32 19.90
N GLN A 192 -3.73 -24.08 20.90
CA GLN A 192 -4.91 -24.92 21.17
C GLN A 192 -5.91 -24.87 20.00
N ARG A 193 -6.23 -23.66 19.49
CA ARG A 193 -7.16 -23.47 18.35
C ARG A 193 -6.66 -24.13 17.05
N THR A 194 -5.36 -24.23 16.85
CA THR A 194 -4.75 -24.78 15.63
C THR A 194 -4.22 -26.20 15.75
N SER A 195 -4.18 -26.75 16.96
CA SER A 195 -3.57 -28.04 17.27
C SER A 195 -2.11 -28.15 16.81
N ILE A 196 -1.34 -27.06 17.00
CA ILE A 196 0.12 -27.01 16.75
C ILE A 196 0.81 -26.50 18.02
N ALA A 197 1.88 -27.16 18.45
CA ALA A 197 2.65 -26.73 19.62
C ALA A 197 3.12 -25.25 19.47
N PRO A 198 3.06 -24.42 20.55
CA PRO A 198 3.39 -22.99 20.51
C PRO A 198 4.76 -22.70 19.91
N ARG A 199 5.75 -23.51 20.28
CA ARG A 199 7.13 -23.41 19.79
C ARG A 199 7.22 -23.62 18.27
N THR A 200 6.40 -24.52 17.72
CA THR A 200 6.34 -24.80 16.28
C THR A 200 5.71 -23.64 15.55
N LEU A 201 4.56 -23.10 16.03
CA LEU A 201 3.92 -21.91 15.47
C LEU A 201 4.87 -20.72 15.46
N ALA A 202 5.53 -20.43 16.57
CA ALA A 202 6.48 -19.33 16.68
C ALA A 202 7.64 -19.48 15.68
N ARG A 203 8.19 -20.71 15.52
CA ARG A 203 9.29 -21.00 14.60
C ARG A 203 8.87 -20.83 13.14
N ILE A 204 7.68 -21.30 12.76
CA ILE A 204 7.17 -21.16 11.40
C ILE A 204 6.93 -19.68 11.10
N LEU A 205 6.26 -18.95 12.00
CA LEU A 205 5.99 -17.52 11.85
C LEU A 205 7.29 -16.72 11.70
N GLN A 206 8.28 -16.96 12.57
CA GLN A 206 9.58 -16.29 12.50
C GLN A 206 10.31 -16.57 11.18
N ARG A 207 10.26 -17.83 10.72
CA ARG A 207 10.90 -18.22 9.45
C ARG A 207 10.24 -17.55 8.25
N GLU A 208 8.91 -17.45 8.22
CA GLU A 208 8.15 -17.00 7.05
C GLU A 208 7.93 -15.49 7.02
N THR A 209 7.86 -14.82 8.19
CA THR A 209 7.59 -13.38 8.28
C THR A 209 8.76 -12.57 8.83
N GLY A 210 9.79 -13.21 9.37
CA GLY A 210 10.87 -12.54 10.07
C GLY A 210 10.48 -11.94 11.42
N MET A 211 9.27 -12.22 11.94
CA MET A 211 8.71 -11.55 13.12
C MET A 211 8.33 -12.54 14.22
N SER A 212 8.46 -12.09 15.48
CA SER A 212 7.77 -12.75 16.59
C SER A 212 6.26 -12.48 16.51
N PHE A 213 5.43 -13.33 17.13
CA PHE A 213 3.97 -13.16 17.12
C PHE A 213 3.52 -11.78 17.66
N GLY A 214 4.16 -11.30 18.72
CA GLY A 214 3.86 -9.99 19.28
C GLY A 214 4.15 -8.85 18.31
N ARG A 215 5.30 -8.89 17.59
CA ARG A 215 5.65 -7.91 16.56
C ARG A 215 4.72 -8.01 15.35
N TRP A 216 4.39 -9.21 14.93
CA TRP A 216 3.50 -9.46 13.81
C TRP A 216 2.09 -8.91 14.08
N ARG A 217 1.50 -9.20 15.25
CA ARG A 217 0.23 -8.60 15.69
C ARG A 217 0.33 -7.07 15.83
N GLN A 218 1.43 -6.57 16.39
CA GLN A 218 1.66 -5.13 16.47
C GLN A 218 1.66 -4.46 15.09
N GLN A 219 2.26 -5.10 14.09
CA GLN A 219 2.26 -4.60 12.71
C GLN A 219 0.83 -4.49 12.16
N LEU A 220 -0.02 -5.49 12.39
CA LEU A 220 -1.44 -5.44 12.04
C LEU A 220 -2.15 -4.27 12.73
N HIS A 221 -1.91 -4.07 14.04
CA HIS A 221 -2.48 -2.93 14.78
C HIS A 221 -2.07 -1.59 14.20
N ILE A 222 -0.83 -1.44 13.75
CA ILE A 222 -0.35 -0.21 13.08
C ILE A 222 -1.14 0.03 11.79
N LEU A 223 -1.26 -0.97 10.93
CA LEU A 223 -1.97 -0.85 9.66
C LEU A 223 -3.46 -0.54 9.87
N PHE A 224 -4.10 -1.25 10.81
CA PHE A 224 -5.48 -0.97 11.20
C PHE A 224 -5.65 0.45 11.73
N ALA A 225 -4.74 0.88 12.61
CA ALA A 225 -4.77 2.23 13.18
C ALA A 225 -4.62 3.31 12.10
N LEU A 226 -3.68 3.16 11.18
CA LEU A 226 -3.50 4.09 10.06
C LEU A 226 -4.77 4.18 9.22
N ARG A 227 -5.38 3.04 8.90
CA ARG A 227 -6.63 2.97 8.17
C ARG A 227 -7.76 3.74 8.88
N ARG A 228 -7.98 3.47 10.16
CA ARG A 228 -9.08 4.08 10.92
C ARG A 228 -8.87 5.57 11.16
N LEU A 229 -7.65 5.96 11.50
CA LEU A 229 -7.31 7.36 11.76
C LEU A 229 -7.43 8.23 10.51
N THR A 230 -7.04 7.74 9.33
CA THR A 230 -7.22 8.46 8.07
C THR A 230 -8.70 8.55 7.64
N GLN A 231 -9.54 7.65 8.10
CA GLN A 231 -11.01 7.71 7.97
C GLN A 231 -11.67 8.65 8.99
N GLY A 232 -10.88 9.37 9.80
CA GLY A 232 -11.38 10.34 10.80
C GLY A 232 -11.72 9.75 12.16
N ALA A 233 -11.42 8.46 12.41
CA ALA A 233 -11.61 7.89 13.75
C ALA A 233 -10.70 8.57 14.77
N SER A 234 -11.21 8.80 15.99
CA SER A 234 -10.39 9.34 17.07
C SER A 234 -9.37 8.32 17.57
N VAL A 235 -8.24 8.81 18.11
CA VAL A 235 -7.20 7.95 18.71
C VAL A 235 -7.78 7.03 19.80
N ARG A 236 -8.76 7.54 20.56
CA ARG A 236 -9.47 6.79 21.60
C ARG A 236 -10.32 5.67 21.00
N ALA A 237 -11.08 5.94 19.94
CA ALA A 237 -11.89 4.94 19.27
C ALA A 237 -11.01 3.81 18.71
N VAL A 238 -9.91 4.17 18.04
CA VAL A 238 -8.96 3.18 17.51
C VAL A 238 -8.33 2.32 18.60
N ALA A 239 -7.97 2.94 19.74
CA ALA A 239 -7.43 2.17 20.88
C ALA A 239 -8.44 1.12 21.37
N VAL A 240 -9.72 1.48 21.51
CA VAL A 240 -10.79 0.57 21.90
C VAL A 240 -10.99 -0.53 20.86
N GLU A 241 -11.08 -0.18 19.57
CA GLU A 241 -11.25 -1.15 18.47
C GLU A 241 -10.10 -2.15 18.38
N LEU A 242 -8.89 -1.76 18.82
CA LEU A 242 -7.71 -2.63 18.90
C LEU A 242 -7.59 -3.36 20.26
N GLY A 243 -8.59 -3.21 21.14
CA GLY A 243 -8.64 -3.86 22.45
C GLY A 243 -7.64 -3.30 23.47
N TYR A 244 -7.10 -2.08 23.31
CA TYR A 244 -6.28 -1.44 24.35
C TYR A 244 -7.16 -0.96 25.51
N GLU A 245 -6.68 -1.13 26.74
CA GLU A 245 -7.37 -0.70 27.95
C GLU A 245 -7.53 0.83 27.99
N ASP A 246 -6.51 1.56 27.49
CA ASP A 246 -6.54 3.00 27.40
C ASP A 246 -5.81 3.49 26.10
N ALA A 247 -6.10 4.74 25.75
CA ALA A 247 -5.48 5.38 24.57
C ALA A 247 -3.97 5.60 24.76
N SER A 248 -3.46 5.70 25.98
CA SER A 248 -2.05 5.98 26.27
C SER A 248 -1.19 4.77 25.94
N ALA A 249 -1.67 3.57 26.25
CA ALA A 249 -1.01 2.30 25.91
C ALA A 249 -0.89 2.15 24.37
N PHE A 250 -1.98 2.44 23.64
CA PHE A 250 -1.96 2.46 22.18
C PHE A 250 -0.97 3.50 21.61
N VAL A 251 -1.03 4.77 22.09
CA VAL A 251 -0.14 5.85 21.64
C VAL A 251 1.33 5.50 21.89
N THR A 252 1.63 4.87 23.03
CA THR A 252 2.99 4.43 23.37
C THR A 252 3.47 3.36 22.39
N MET A 253 2.64 2.36 22.12
CA MET A 253 2.92 1.30 21.14
C MET A 253 3.17 1.91 19.76
N PHE A 254 2.26 2.75 19.29
CA PHE A 254 2.33 3.39 17.98
C PHE A 254 3.61 4.23 17.84
N ARG A 255 3.90 5.09 18.83
CA ARG A 255 5.12 5.92 18.85
C ARG A 255 6.39 5.08 18.82
N LYS A 256 6.43 3.96 19.57
CA LYS A 256 7.58 3.05 19.58
C LYS A 256 7.80 2.40 18.20
N ALA A 257 6.73 2.10 17.48
CA ALA A 257 6.80 1.46 16.16
C ALA A 257 7.09 2.47 15.03
N MET A 258 6.44 3.65 15.07
CA MET A 258 6.42 4.63 13.99
C MET A 258 7.29 5.87 14.24
N GLY A 259 7.96 5.95 15.40
CA GLY A 259 8.81 7.07 15.80
C GLY A 259 8.07 8.32 16.25
N LYS A 260 6.79 8.48 15.90
CA LYS A 260 5.94 9.65 16.23
C LYS A 260 4.58 9.19 16.75
N PRO A 261 3.91 9.97 17.62
CA PRO A 261 2.53 9.70 18.02
C PRO A 261 1.57 9.75 16.82
N PRO A 262 0.39 9.06 16.88
CA PRO A 262 -0.55 8.96 15.76
C PRO A 262 -0.92 10.31 15.13
N ALA A 263 -1.32 11.28 15.92
CA ALA A 263 -1.71 12.61 15.43
C ALA A 263 -0.57 13.33 14.71
N ARG A 264 0.65 13.31 15.25
CA ARG A 264 1.82 13.92 14.60
C ARG A 264 2.29 13.15 13.36
N TYR A 265 2.10 11.84 13.36
CA TYR A 265 2.42 11.01 12.20
C TYR A 265 1.52 11.37 11.01
N LEU A 266 0.22 11.50 11.25
CA LEU A 266 -0.76 11.87 10.22
C LEU A 266 -0.62 13.33 9.78
N ALA A 267 -0.47 14.29 10.72
CA ALA A 267 -0.29 15.70 10.38
C ALA A 267 0.93 15.93 9.47
N GLY A 268 2.02 15.20 9.67
CA GLY A 268 3.18 15.26 8.77
C GLY A 268 2.97 14.59 7.40
N ARG A 269 1.79 13.99 7.17
CA ARG A 269 1.41 13.30 5.93
C ARG A 269 0.09 13.84 5.33
N GLN A 270 -0.55 14.82 5.95
CA GLN A 270 -1.65 15.55 5.34
C GLN A 270 -1.10 16.58 4.36
N ILE A 271 -1.70 16.68 3.19
CA ILE A 271 -1.45 17.75 2.23
C ILE A 271 -2.19 18.96 2.77
N ASP A 272 -1.49 20.08 2.96
CA ASP A 272 -2.17 21.36 3.15
C ASP A 272 -2.93 21.65 1.85
N SER A 273 -4.25 21.68 1.95
CA SER A 273 -5.21 21.93 0.87
C SER A 273 -5.13 23.35 0.39
#